data_f0fb0c5c0ab180511d6a750e3edb5bc9
#
_entry.id   f0fb0c5c0ab180511d6a750e3edb5bc9
#
_cell.length_a   1.000
_cell.length_b   1.000
_cell.length_c   1.000
_cell.angle_alpha   90.00
_cell.angle_beta   90.00
_cell.angle_gamma   90.00
#
_symmetry.space_group_name_H-M   'P 1'
#
loop_
_entity.id
_entity.type
_entity.pdbx_description
1 polymer ?
#
loop_
_entity_poly.entity_id
_entity_poly.type
_entity_poly.pdbx_seq_one_letter_code
_entity_poly.pdbx_strand_id
1 'polypeptide(L)'
;MPVAAPASPARARRADRLAAMRRGLPAGMRTTPRLALRPFHRRDAEALVESVCSSLPELSRWLPWPHPRYGRSDALRFIRDSQTAWEEGRAHDFALRSHTDGVTHLGNISVWPTSRREQAGEVGYWVRSDHTGQGIATEAAARVLQVAFEEIGLHRVVLRVAVGNRASERVAEKLGFVREGLLRKEVLVAGTWLDHSLWSLLDEEFRRQRAGYAERGWLVGRA
;
A
#
# COMPACT_ATOMS: atom_id res chain seq x y z
N MET A 1 16.97 -7.05 -46.39
CA MET A 1 16.70 -6.40 -45.09
C MET A 1 15.84 -7.35 -44.29
N PRO A 2 16.32 -7.88 -43.14
CA PRO A 2 15.46 -8.73 -42.29
C PRO A 2 14.43 -7.85 -41.61
N VAL A 3 13.15 -8.14 -41.82
CA VAL A 3 12.04 -7.56 -41.09
C VAL A 3 12.10 -8.11 -39.67
N ALA A 4 12.24 -7.20 -38.67
CA ALA A 4 12.26 -7.61 -37.27
C ALA A 4 10.93 -8.32 -36.92
N ALA A 5 11.02 -9.52 -36.37
CA ALA A 5 9.87 -10.26 -35.90
C ALA A 5 9.09 -9.44 -34.86
N PRO A 6 7.74 -9.43 -34.86
CA PRO A 6 6.96 -8.69 -33.89
C PRO A 6 7.30 -9.18 -32.46
N ALA A 7 7.47 -8.24 -31.54
CA ALA A 7 7.75 -8.56 -30.15
C ALA A 7 6.66 -9.48 -29.58
N SER A 8 7.06 -10.51 -28.84
CA SER A 8 6.07 -11.37 -28.20
C SER A 8 5.17 -10.59 -27.26
N PRO A 9 3.90 -10.98 -27.05
CA PRO A 9 2.96 -10.26 -26.17
C PRO A 9 3.51 -10.05 -24.74
N ALA A 10 4.39 -10.93 -24.27
CA ALA A 10 5.05 -10.79 -22.98
C ALA A 10 6.11 -9.67 -22.98
N ARG A 11 6.88 -9.54 -24.08
CA ARG A 11 7.87 -8.45 -24.26
C ARG A 11 7.18 -7.09 -24.37
N ALA A 12 6.07 -7.02 -25.10
CA ALA A 12 5.29 -5.79 -25.23
C ALA A 12 4.76 -5.34 -23.86
N ARG A 13 4.11 -6.23 -23.12
CA ARG A 13 3.63 -5.92 -21.75
C ARG A 13 4.73 -5.49 -20.81
N ARG A 14 5.91 -6.10 -20.89
CA ARG A 14 7.05 -5.68 -20.07
C ARG A 14 7.54 -4.27 -20.42
N ALA A 15 7.60 -3.94 -21.70
CA ALA A 15 7.97 -2.61 -22.15
C ALA A 15 6.98 -1.53 -21.67
N ASP A 16 5.67 -1.81 -21.76
CA ASP A 16 4.62 -0.90 -21.30
C ASP A 16 4.71 -0.64 -19.79
N ARG A 17 4.96 -1.67 -18.99
CA ARG A 17 5.16 -1.56 -17.53
C ARG A 17 6.40 -0.72 -17.19
N LEU A 18 7.52 -0.97 -17.85
CA LEU A 18 8.73 -0.17 -17.65
C LEU A 18 8.52 1.31 -18.02
N ALA A 19 7.74 1.56 -19.08
CA ALA A 19 7.34 2.91 -19.45
C ALA A 19 6.43 3.56 -18.39
N ALA A 20 5.49 2.81 -17.82
CA ALA A 20 4.64 3.30 -16.73
C ALA A 20 5.48 3.65 -15.48
N MET A 21 6.40 2.77 -15.07
CA MET A 21 7.30 3.01 -13.94
C MET A 21 8.21 4.25 -14.14
N ARG A 22 8.54 4.59 -15.39
CA ARG A 22 9.35 5.78 -15.71
C ARG A 22 8.55 7.08 -15.66
N ARG A 23 7.25 7.04 -15.97
CA ARG A 23 6.38 8.24 -15.93
C ARG A 23 6.09 8.74 -14.52
N GLY A 24 6.32 7.89 -13.50
CA GLY A 24 5.90 8.17 -12.13
C GLY A 24 4.39 8.14 -11.95
N LEU A 25 3.94 8.17 -10.71
CA LEU A 25 2.53 8.19 -10.36
C LEU A 25 2.06 9.64 -10.19
N PRO A 26 1.09 10.12 -10.97
CA PRO A 26 0.55 11.46 -10.77
C PRO A 26 0.01 11.65 -9.35
N ALA A 27 0.36 12.75 -8.71
CA ALA A 27 -0.19 13.12 -7.43
C ALA A 27 -1.68 13.46 -7.61
N GLY A 28 -2.55 12.62 -7.08
CA GLY A 28 -4.00 12.80 -7.19
C GLY A 28 -4.74 11.92 -6.21
N MET A 29 -6.00 12.27 -5.98
CA MET A 29 -6.89 11.51 -5.12
C MET A 29 -7.40 10.26 -5.84
N ARG A 30 -7.39 9.12 -5.13
CA ARG A 30 -8.06 7.89 -5.53
C ARG A 30 -9.19 7.64 -4.56
N THR A 31 -10.34 7.25 -5.07
CA THR A 31 -11.53 7.05 -4.25
C THR A 31 -12.02 5.61 -4.30
N THR A 32 -12.74 5.23 -3.27
CA THR A 32 -13.59 4.06 -3.15
C THR A 32 -14.93 4.52 -2.56
N PRO A 33 -15.93 3.67 -2.36
CA PRO A 33 -17.21 4.10 -1.77
C PRO A 33 -17.09 4.80 -0.41
N ARG A 34 -16.11 4.39 0.40
CA ARG A 34 -15.96 4.91 1.78
C ARG A 34 -14.70 5.74 2.01
N LEU A 35 -13.72 5.65 1.09
CA LEU A 35 -12.39 6.19 1.33
C LEU A 35 -11.96 7.16 0.23
N ALA A 36 -11.25 8.19 0.64
CA ALA A 36 -10.42 9.02 -0.20
C ALA A 36 -8.94 8.76 0.15
N LEU A 37 -8.17 8.28 -0.82
CA LEU A 37 -6.75 8.00 -0.74
C LEU A 37 -6.00 9.11 -1.48
N ARG A 38 -5.17 9.87 -0.81
CA ARG A 38 -4.40 10.96 -1.44
C ARG A 38 -3.01 11.12 -0.83
N PRO A 39 -2.08 11.72 -1.56
CA PRO A 39 -0.79 12.11 -0.98
C PRO A 39 -0.97 12.97 0.27
N PHE A 40 0.00 12.90 1.17
CA PHE A 40 0.01 13.72 2.37
C PHE A 40 0.26 15.19 2.05
N HIS A 41 -0.41 16.07 2.80
CA HIS A 41 -0.17 17.51 2.83
C HIS A 41 0.29 17.94 4.22
N ARG A 42 1.07 19.00 4.29
CA ARG A 42 1.56 19.56 5.58
C ARG A 42 0.43 19.83 6.60
N ARG A 43 -0.75 20.19 6.12
CA ARG A 43 -1.96 20.40 6.95
C ARG A 43 -2.51 19.12 7.59
N ASP A 44 -2.05 17.96 7.18
CA ASP A 44 -2.49 16.66 7.73
C ASP A 44 -1.78 16.31 9.04
N ALA A 45 -0.76 17.08 9.44
CA ALA A 45 0.10 16.74 10.56
C ALA A 45 -0.69 16.51 11.86
N GLU A 46 -1.63 17.36 12.19
CA GLU A 46 -2.41 17.26 13.43
C GLU A 46 -3.30 16.00 13.43
N ALA A 47 -4.01 15.75 12.32
CA ALA A 47 -4.86 14.56 12.18
C ALA A 47 -4.03 13.27 12.18
N LEU A 48 -2.81 13.30 11.63
CA LEU A 48 -1.88 12.17 11.69
C LEU A 48 -1.41 11.91 13.12
N VAL A 49 -1.03 12.96 13.87
CA VAL A 49 -0.65 12.83 15.29
C VAL A 49 -1.79 12.23 16.11
N GLU A 50 -3.00 12.77 15.98
CA GLU A 50 -4.18 12.26 16.68
C GLU A 50 -4.39 10.78 16.39
N SER A 51 -4.35 10.37 15.12
CA SER A 51 -4.57 8.98 14.71
C SER A 51 -3.49 8.02 15.23
N VAL A 52 -2.22 8.46 15.22
CA VAL A 52 -1.11 7.64 15.73
C VAL A 52 -1.21 7.53 17.25
N CYS A 53 -1.41 8.65 17.95
CA CYS A 53 -1.48 8.66 19.41
C CYS A 53 -2.67 7.84 19.94
N SER A 54 -3.84 7.94 19.30
CA SER A 54 -5.02 7.15 19.68
C SER A 54 -4.86 5.65 19.40
N SER A 55 -3.92 5.28 18.51
CA SER A 55 -3.68 3.90 18.10
C SER A 55 -2.33 3.35 18.61
N LEU A 56 -1.63 4.11 19.44
CA LEU A 56 -0.27 3.79 19.84
C LEU A 56 -0.09 2.39 20.45
N PRO A 57 -0.97 1.91 21.35
CA PRO A 57 -0.83 0.58 21.93
C PRO A 57 -0.85 -0.55 20.89
N GLU A 58 -1.76 -0.46 19.92
CA GLU A 58 -1.92 -1.46 18.86
C GLU A 58 -0.79 -1.38 17.83
N LEU A 59 -0.44 -0.17 17.39
CA LEU A 59 0.61 0.04 16.40
C LEU A 59 1.97 -0.42 16.92
N SER A 60 2.30 -0.12 18.18
CA SER A 60 3.58 -0.49 18.81
C SER A 60 3.80 -1.99 18.97
N ARG A 61 2.73 -2.81 18.81
CA ARG A 61 2.84 -4.28 18.82
C ARG A 61 3.43 -4.82 17.53
N TRP A 62 3.26 -4.12 16.41
CA TRP A 62 3.54 -4.64 15.09
C TRP A 62 4.52 -3.80 14.29
N LEU A 63 4.65 -2.52 14.61
CA LEU A 63 5.42 -1.56 13.84
C LEU A 63 6.59 -0.99 14.65
N PRO A 64 7.77 -0.78 14.04
CA PRO A 64 8.96 -0.35 14.75
C PRO A 64 9.04 1.16 15.02
N TRP A 65 8.22 1.96 14.33
CA TRP A 65 8.33 3.43 14.33
C TRP A 65 7.45 4.15 15.38
N PRO A 66 6.28 3.62 15.85
CA PRO A 66 5.49 4.33 16.84
C PRO A 66 6.23 4.37 18.18
N HIS A 67 6.18 5.52 18.84
CA HIS A 67 6.80 5.72 20.15
C HIS A 67 5.97 6.66 21.04
N PRO A 68 6.08 6.58 22.38
CA PRO A 68 5.21 7.32 23.31
C PRO A 68 5.27 8.85 23.19
N ARG A 69 6.33 9.40 22.59
CA ARG A 69 6.50 10.84 22.36
C ARG A 69 6.22 11.24 20.92
N TYR A 70 5.48 10.43 20.16
CA TYR A 70 5.11 10.78 18.80
C TYR A 70 4.33 12.09 18.79
N GLY A 71 4.77 13.03 17.97
CA GLY A 71 4.20 14.36 17.95
C GLY A 71 4.29 15.04 16.57
N ARG A 72 3.97 16.33 16.57
CA ARG A 72 3.88 17.13 15.33
C ARG A 72 5.18 17.15 14.54
N SER A 73 6.33 17.14 15.18
CA SER A 73 7.64 17.09 14.50
C SER A 73 7.84 15.79 13.72
N ASP A 74 7.41 14.65 14.29
CA ASP A 74 7.49 13.34 13.65
C ASP A 74 6.55 13.26 12.45
N ALA A 75 5.31 13.72 12.62
CA ALA A 75 4.32 13.79 11.55
C ALA A 75 4.80 14.68 10.39
N LEU A 76 5.33 15.86 10.67
CA LEU A 76 5.86 16.76 9.63
C LEU A 76 7.10 16.20 8.93
N ARG A 77 7.96 15.49 9.64
CA ARG A 77 9.11 14.79 9.05
C ARG A 77 8.62 13.71 8.10
N PHE A 78 7.73 12.82 8.57
CA PHE A 78 7.14 11.77 7.74
C PHE A 78 6.47 12.35 6.48
N ILE A 79 5.65 13.41 6.62
CA ILE A 79 4.95 14.04 5.50
C ILE A 79 5.94 14.57 4.46
N ARG A 80 7.00 15.26 4.88
CA ARG A 80 8.04 15.77 3.98
C ARG A 80 8.75 14.63 3.26
N ASP A 81 9.16 13.60 4.00
CA ASP A 81 9.90 12.46 3.45
C ASP A 81 9.02 11.66 2.46
N SER A 82 7.71 11.52 2.77
CA SER A 82 6.69 10.95 1.88
C SER A 82 6.52 11.74 0.59
N GLN A 83 6.47 13.08 0.65
CA GLN A 83 6.37 13.94 -0.53
C GLN A 83 7.60 13.79 -1.43
N THR A 84 8.80 13.83 -0.84
CA THR A 84 10.05 13.62 -1.58
C THR A 84 10.11 12.23 -2.20
N ALA A 85 9.72 11.18 -1.46
CA ALA A 85 9.69 9.81 -1.98
C ALA A 85 8.71 9.66 -3.14
N TRP A 86 7.58 10.36 -3.08
CA TRP A 86 6.60 10.40 -4.17
C TRP A 86 7.16 11.03 -5.45
N GLU A 87 7.79 12.21 -5.34
CA GLU A 87 8.41 12.92 -6.45
C GLU A 87 9.51 12.09 -7.13
N GLU A 88 10.29 11.36 -6.33
CA GLU A 88 11.36 10.48 -6.80
C GLU A 88 10.86 9.11 -7.28
N GLY A 89 9.58 8.79 -7.09
CA GLY A 89 9.00 7.49 -7.42
C GLY A 89 9.58 6.33 -6.60
N ARG A 90 10.05 6.61 -5.39
CA ARG A 90 10.57 5.63 -4.42
C ARG A 90 9.47 5.00 -3.59
N ALA A 91 8.47 5.78 -3.23
CA ALA A 91 7.29 5.32 -2.51
C ALA A 91 6.10 6.23 -2.80
N HIS A 92 4.89 5.69 -2.67
CA HIS A 92 3.65 6.40 -2.81
C HIS A 92 2.80 6.16 -1.56
N ASP A 93 2.87 7.11 -0.63
CA ASP A 93 2.16 7.06 0.64
C ASP A 93 0.83 7.79 0.54
N PHE A 94 -0.25 7.11 0.85
CA PHE A 94 -1.60 7.67 0.84
C PHE A 94 -2.11 7.84 2.26
N ALA A 95 -2.56 9.05 2.59
CA ALA A 95 -3.45 9.27 3.71
C ALA A 95 -4.82 8.68 3.38
N LEU A 96 -5.33 7.82 4.26
CA LEU A 96 -6.70 7.32 4.18
C LEU A 96 -7.62 8.30 4.89
N ARG A 97 -8.61 8.82 4.17
CA ARG A 97 -9.61 9.74 4.70
C ARG A 97 -11.00 9.12 4.56
N SER A 98 -11.86 9.40 5.52
CA SER A 98 -13.28 9.10 5.39
C SER A 98 -13.87 9.89 4.22
N HIS A 99 -14.66 9.23 3.38
CA HIS A 99 -15.37 9.91 2.28
C HIS A 99 -16.56 10.71 2.80
N THR A 100 -17.08 10.36 3.99
CA THR A 100 -18.26 11.00 4.58
C THR A 100 -17.97 12.43 5.04
N ASP A 101 -16.83 12.68 5.67
CA ASP A 101 -16.46 14.00 6.20
C ASP A 101 -15.21 14.61 5.54
N GLY A 102 -14.44 13.78 4.82
CA GLY A 102 -13.19 14.20 4.15
C GLY A 102 -12.08 14.64 5.10
N VAL A 103 -12.33 14.67 6.40
CA VAL A 103 -11.45 15.23 7.43
C VAL A 103 -10.83 14.14 8.29
N THR A 104 -11.61 13.14 8.72
CA THR A 104 -11.12 12.08 9.61
C THR A 104 -10.03 11.28 8.95
N HIS A 105 -8.86 11.22 9.60
CA HIS A 105 -7.73 10.40 9.18
C HIS A 105 -7.91 8.99 9.72
N LEU A 106 -8.08 8.03 8.82
CA LEU A 106 -8.39 6.63 9.15
C LEU A 106 -7.15 5.74 9.17
N GLY A 107 -6.00 6.23 8.73
CA GLY A 107 -4.76 5.47 8.63
C GLY A 107 -3.97 5.81 7.38
N ASN A 108 -2.96 5.00 7.10
CA ASN A 108 -2.11 5.14 5.92
C ASN A 108 -2.08 3.84 5.14
N ILE A 109 -1.86 3.96 3.85
CA ILE A 109 -1.43 2.86 3.00
C ILE A 109 -0.36 3.34 2.04
N SER A 110 0.64 2.51 1.82
CA SER A 110 1.78 2.84 0.97
C SER A 110 2.03 1.72 -0.02
N VAL A 111 2.54 2.08 -1.19
CA VAL A 111 3.13 1.15 -2.15
C VAL A 111 4.49 1.69 -2.57
N TRP A 112 5.51 0.84 -2.53
CA TRP A 112 6.86 1.21 -2.97
C TRP A 112 7.47 0.14 -3.86
N PRO A 113 8.03 0.55 -5.03
CA PRO A 113 8.81 -0.35 -5.86
C PRO A 113 10.07 -0.80 -5.13
N THR A 114 10.30 -2.11 -5.04
CA THR A 114 11.52 -2.70 -4.47
C THR A 114 12.55 -3.04 -5.53
N SER A 115 12.10 -3.34 -6.76
CA SER A 115 12.94 -3.60 -7.92
C SER A 115 12.26 -3.13 -9.20
N ARG A 116 12.82 -2.12 -9.85
CA ARG A 116 12.34 -1.68 -11.17
C ARG A 116 12.64 -2.74 -12.25
N ARG A 117 13.77 -3.43 -12.15
CA ARG A 117 14.16 -4.48 -13.10
C ARG A 117 13.19 -5.65 -13.06
N GLU A 118 12.84 -6.10 -11.87
CA GLU A 118 11.96 -7.24 -11.64
C GLU A 118 10.48 -6.80 -11.57
N GLN A 119 10.20 -5.49 -11.67
CA GLN A 119 8.85 -4.92 -11.57
C GLN A 119 8.14 -5.37 -10.27
N ALA A 120 8.91 -5.43 -9.20
CA ALA A 120 8.46 -5.85 -7.88
C ALA A 120 8.26 -4.64 -6.98
N GLY A 121 7.32 -4.75 -6.07
CA GLY A 121 7.05 -3.75 -5.05
C GLY A 121 6.43 -4.38 -3.82
N GLU A 122 6.24 -3.56 -2.81
CA GLU A 122 5.65 -3.95 -1.55
C GLU A 122 4.54 -2.97 -1.17
N VAL A 123 3.55 -3.47 -0.44
CA VAL A 123 2.46 -2.68 0.13
C VAL A 123 2.47 -2.82 1.64
N GLY A 124 2.25 -1.71 2.34
CA GLY A 124 2.10 -1.69 3.79
C GLY A 124 1.01 -0.71 4.20
N TYR A 125 0.35 -0.98 5.31
CA TYR A 125 -0.75 -0.15 5.81
C TYR A 125 -0.90 -0.26 7.33
N TRP A 126 -1.58 0.72 7.88
CA TRP A 126 -2.18 0.66 9.20
C TRP A 126 -3.50 1.42 9.20
N VAL A 127 -4.40 1.06 10.10
CA VAL A 127 -5.70 1.69 10.28
C VAL A 127 -5.83 2.11 11.74
N ARG A 128 -6.40 3.28 11.96
CA ARG A 128 -6.73 3.83 13.27
C ARG A 128 -7.53 2.81 14.08
N SER A 129 -7.16 2.60 15.34
CA SER A 129 -7.64 1.47 16.15
C SER A 129 -9.15 1.43 16.33
N ASP A 130 -9.80 2.60 16.50
CA ASP A 130 -11.24 2.74 16.62
C ASP A 130 -12.02 2.48 15.33
N HIS A 131 -11.30 2.28 14.19
CA HIS A 131 -11.86 2.00 12.87
C HIS A 131 -11.43 0.63 12.33
N THR A 132 -10.79 -0.20 13.15
CA THR A 132 -10.41 -1.56 12.77
C THR A 132 -11.62 -2.49 12.67
N GLY A 133 -11.48 -3.65 12.01
CA GLY A 133 -12.57 -4.62 11.85
C GLY A 133 -13.65 -4.25 10.84
N GLN A 134 -13.64 -3.02 10.29
CA GLN A 134 -14.66 -2.51 9.36
C GLN A 134 -14.31 -2.71 7.88
N GLY A 135 -13.23 -3.43 7.57
CA GLY A 135 -12.80 -3.71 6.18
C GLY A 135 -12.07 -2.57 5.49
N ILE A 136 -11.76 -1.48 6.18
CA ILE A 136 -11.06 -0.30 5.64
C ILE A 136 -9.71 -0.68 5.00
N ALA A 137 -8.89 -1.47 5.71
CA ALA A 137 -7.61 -1.92 5.18
C ALA A 137 -7.76 -2.74 3.88
N THR A 138 -8.76 -3.62 3.81
CA THR A 138 -9.02 -4.46 2.63
C THR A 138 -9.42 -3.60 1.43
N GLU A 139 -10.35 -2.66 1.63
CA GLU A 139 -10.83 -1.74 0.58
C GLU A 139 -9.70 -0.83 0.08
N ALA A 140 -8.94 -0.22 0.99
CA ALA A 140 -7.79 0.61 0.65
C ALA A 140 -6.71 -0.18 -0.10
N ALA A 141 -6.39 -1.40 0.36
CA ALA A 141 -5.39 -2.24 -0.27
C ALA A 141 -5.82 -2.70 -1.66
N ALA A 142 -7.08 -3.07 -1.88
CA ALA A 142 -7.59 -3.38 -3.22
C ALA A 142 -7.38 -2.20 -4.19
N ARG A 143 -7.69 -0.97 -3.74
CA ARG A 143 -7.50 0.23 -4.56
C ARG A 143 -6.03 0.53 -4.84
N VAL A 144 -5.15 0.33 -3.86
CA VAL A 144 -3.69 0.53 -4.04
C VAL A 144 -3.07 -0.59 -4.88
N LEU A 145 -3.59 -1.81 -4.84
CA LEU A 145 -3.19 -2.88 -5.77
C LEU A 145 -3.52 -2.51 -7.22
N GLN A 146 -4.66 -1.86 -7.46
CA GLN A 146 -4.95 -1.32 -8.80
C GLN A 146 -3.91 -0.28 -9.21
N VAL A 147 -3.53 0.64 -8.32
CA VAL A 147 -2.44 1.60 -8.57
C VAL A 147 -1.13 0.87 -8.88
N ALA A 148 -0.78 -0.13 -8.08
CA ALA A 148 0.46 -0.89 -8.22
C ALA A 148 0.56 -1.59 -9.59
N PHE A 149 -0.48 -2.31 -9.99
CA PHE A 149 -0.46 -3.12 -11.21
C PHE A 149 -0.80 -2.32 -12.48
N GLU A 150 -1.77 -1.38 -12.41
CA GLU A 150 -2.29 -0.69 -13.60
C GLU A 150 -1.64 0.68 -13.82
N GLU A 151 -1.29 1.43 -12.76
CA GLU A 151 -0.73 2.78 -12.88
C GLU A 151 0.80 2.76 -12.79
N ILE A 152 1.39 2.06 -11.81
CA ILE A 152 2.85 1.94 -11.64
C ILE A 152 3.43 0.89 -12.58
N GLY A 153 2.70 -0.19 -12.86
CA GLY A 153 3.12 -1.26 -13.77
C GLY A 153 3.94 -2.36 -13.07
N LEU A 154 3.68 -2.62 -11.80
CA LEU A 154 4.32 -3.75 -11.12
C LEU A 154 3.83 -5.08 -11.69
N HIS A 155 4.67 -6.11 -11.59
CA HIS A 155 4.35 -7.50 -11.92
C HIS A 155 4.01 -8.31 -10.66
N ARG A 156 4.65 -7.94 -9.55
CA ARG A 156 4.54 -8.63 -8.26
C ARG A 156 4.44 -7.60 -7.13
N VAL A 157 3.50 -7.80 -6.24
CA VAL A 157 3.37 -7.02 -5.00
C VAL A 157 3.50 -7.95 -3.80
N VAL A 158 4.31 -7.56 -2.85
CA VAL A 158 4.57 -8.30 -1.60
C VAL A 158 3.85 -7.60 -0.44
N LEU A 159 3.41 -8.37 0.52
CA LEU A 159 2.95 -7.93 1.83
C LEU A 159 3.66 -8.76 2.90
N ARG A 160 4.33 -8.10 3.85
CA ARG A 160 4.94 -8.74 5.00
C ARG A 160 4.07 -8.52 6.22
N VAL A 161 3.70 -9.61 6.89
CA VAL A 161 2.79 -9.58 8.03
C VAL A 161 3.47 -10.20 9.24
N ALA A 162 3.56 -9.45 10.34
CA ALA A 162 4.08 -9.99 11.59
C ALA A 162 3.25 -11.20 12.02
N VAL A 163 3.93 -12.28 12.39
CA VAL A 163 3.28 -13.53 12.84
C VAL A 163 2.40 -13.24 14.05
N GLY A 164 1.15 -13.70 13.97
CA GLY A 164 0.13 -13.42 14.98
C GLY A 164 -0.72 -12.17 14.72
N ASN A 165 -0.40 -11.35 13.72
CA ASN A 165 -1.26 -10.25 13.29
C ASN A 165 -2.40 -10.77 12.39
N ARG A 166 -3.35 -11.47 13.01
CA ARG A 166 -4.48 -12.10 12.32
C ARG A 166 -5.33 -11.13 11.51
N ALA A 167 -5.39 -9.87 11.92
CA ALA A 167 -6.13 -8.85 11.18
C ALA A 167 -5.49 -8.60 9.81
N SER A 168 -4.17 -8.47 9.76
CA SER A 168 -3.43 -8.26 8.50
C SER A 168 -3.38 -9.53 7.64
N GLU A 169 -3.24 -10.73 8.25
CA GLU A 169 -3.34 -12.01 7.53
C GLU A 169 -4.68 -12.13 6.80
N ARG A 170 -5.81 -11.81 7.47
CA ARG A 170 -7.13 -11.82 6.83
C ARG A 170 -7.29 -10.82 5.68
N VAL A 171 -6.57 -9.70 5.71
CA VAL A 171 -6.54 -8.77 4.56
C VAL A 171 -5.83 -9.42 3.38
N ALA A 172 -4.67 -10.04 3.60
CA ALA A 172 -3.94 -10.76 2.56
C ALA A 172 -4.80 -11.86 1.93
N GLU A 173 -5.44 -12.70 2.75
CA GLU A 173 -6.33 -13.78 2.31
C GLU A 173 -7.50 -13.26 1.47
N LYS A 174 -8.22 -12.22 1.95
CA LYS A 174 -9.36 -11.61 1.23
C LYS A 174 -8.99 -11.00 -0.12
N LEU A 175 -7.75 -10.55 -0.24
CA LEU A 175 -7.20 -9.99 -1.48
C LEU A 175 -6.49 -11.06 -2.33
N GLY A 176 -6.55 -12.34 -1.91
CA GLY A 176 -6.00 -13.46 -2.65
C GLY A 176 -4.50 -13.49 -2.77
N PHE A 177 -3.79 -12.88 -1.82
CA PHE A 177 -2.36 -13.08 -1.71
C PHE A 177 -2.05 -14.54 -1.37
N VAL A 178 -0.98 -15.05 -1.94
CA VAL A 178 -0.45 -16.38 -1.65
C VAL A 178 0.64 -16.25 -0.61
N ARG A 179 0.56 -17.06 0.45
CA ARG A 179 1.61 -17.13 1.47
C ARG A 179 2.78 -17.95 0.95
N GLU A 180 3.97 -17.36 0.88
CA GLU A 180 5.18 -17.99 0.30
C GLU A 180 6.16 -18.52 1.36
N GLY A 181 6.16 -17.95 2.56
CA GLY A 181 7.14 -18.37 3.55
C GLY A 181 7.12 -17.60 4.86
N LEU A 182 8.15 -17.85 5.65
CA LEU A 182 8.41 -17.24 6.95
C LEU A 182 9.79 -16.57 6.92
N LEU A 183 9.82 -15.30 7.27
CA LEU A 183 11.04 -14.50 7.48
C LEU A 183 11.29 -14.43 8.97
N ARG A 184 12.28 -15.20 9.44
CA ARG A 184 12.57 -15.29 10.88
C ARG A 184 13.30 -14.05 11.38
N LYS A 185 12.85 -13.48 12.52
CA LYS A 185 13.49 -12.34 13.21
C LYS A 185 13.79 -11.17 12.27
N GLU A 186 12.80 -10.82 11.43
CA GLU A 186 12.99 -9.85 10.35
C GLU A 186 12.96 -8.40 10.86
N VAL A 187 12.06 -8.09 11.79
CA VAL A 187 11.85 -6.71 12.25
C VAL A 187 11.97 -6.64 13.77
N LEU A 188 12.76 -5.66 14.24
CA LEU A 188 12.89 -5.35 15.67
C LEU A 188 11.78 -4.37 16.06
N VAL A 189 10.86 -4.80 16.93
CA VAL A 189 9.76 -3.98 17.45
C VAL A 189 9.84 -3.95 18.96
N ALA A 190 9.95 -2.77 19.56
CA ALA A 190 10.02 -2.56 21.01
C ALA A 190 11.01 -3.52 21.73
N GLY A 191 12.18 -3.75 21.12
CA GLY A 191 13.22 -4.63 21.67
C GLY A 191 13.03 -6.12 21.40
N THR A 192 11.96 -6.53 20.71
CA THR A 192 11.68 -7.93 20.35
C THR A 192 11.77 -8.13 18.84
N TRP A 193 12.53 -9.15 18.42
CA TRP A 193 12.57 -9.56 17.01
C TRP A 193 11.32 -10.33 16.62
N LEU A 194 10.54 -9.81 15.69
CA LEU A 194 9.34 -10.45 15.18
C LEU A 194 9.63 -11.22 13.89
N ASP A 195 9.02 -12.40 13.80
CA ASP A 195 8.92 -13.15 12.53
C ASP A 195 7.82 -12.54 11.66
N HIS A 196 8.01 -12.56 10.33
CA HIS A 196 6.98 -12.14 9.39
C HIS A 196 6.66 -13.26 8.41
N SER A 197 5.38 -13.45 8.14
CA SER A 197 4.93 -14.22 6.99
C SER A 197 5.04 -13.37 5.72
N LEU A 198 5.61 -13.93 4.68
CA LEU A 198 5.72 -13.33 3.35
C LEU A 198 4.53 -13.74 2.50
N TRP A 199 3.81 -12.76 1.99
CA TRP A 199 2.68 -12.94 1.09
C TRP A 199 2.95 -12.22 -0.22
N SER A 200 2.45 -12.75 -1.33
CA SER A 200 2.58 -12.12 -2.64
C SER A 200 1.31 -12.20 -3.45
N LEU A 201 1.15 -11.23 -4.35
CA LEU A 201 0.12 -11.22 -5.37
C LEU A 201 0.78 -10.87 -6.71
N LEU A 202 0.48 -11.65 -7.75
CA LEU A 202 0.94 -11.40 -9.10
C LEU A 202 -0.11 -10.61 -9.89
N ASP A 203 0.32 -9.88 -10.92
CA ASP A 203 -0.57 -9.08 -11.76
C ASP A 203 -1.64 -9.92 -12.49
N GLU A 204 -1.33 -11.15 -12.83
CA GLU A 204 -2.28 -12.09 -13.43
C GLU A 204 -3.32 -12.60 -12.42
N GLU A 205 -2.93 -12.76 -11.15
CA GLU A 205 -3.85 -13.13 -10.07
C GLU A 205 -4.77 -11.95 -9.73
N PHE A 206 -4.23 -10.73 -9.65
CA PHE A 206 -5.02 -9.52 -9.51
C PHE A 206 -6.05 -9.37 -10.62
N ARG A 207 -5.68 -9.61 -11.90
CA ARG A 207 -6.62 -9.54 -13.03
C ARG A 207 -7.76 -10.54 -12.90
N ARG A 208 -7.49 -11.75 -12.43
CA ARG A 208 -8.53 -12.77 -12.17
C ARG A 208 -9.53 -12.32 -11.12
N GLN A 209 -9.08 -11.58 -10.09
CA GLN A 209 -9.91 -11.12 -8.98
C GLN A 209 -10.51 -9.73 -9.20
N ARG A 210 -10.09 -9.03 -10.24
CA ARG A 210 -10.44 -7.64 -10.51
C ARG A 210 -11.94 -7.39 -10.58
N ALA A 211 -12.69 -8.29 -11.19
CA ALA A 211 -14.15 -8.20 -11.30
C ALA A 211 -14.80 -8.18 -9.90
N GLY A 212 -14.41 -9.10 -9.01
CA GLY A 212 -14.93 -9.14 -7.66
C GLY A 212 -14.57 -7.90 -6.81
N TYR A 213 -13.42 -7.25 -7.07
CA TYR A 213 -13.11 -5.97 -6.44
C TYR A 213 -13.95 -4.82 -7.00
N ALA A 214 -14.20 -4.83 -8.31
CA ALA A 214 -15.04 -3.83 -8.97
C ALA A 214 -16.51 -3.93 -8.54
N GLU A 215 -17.05 -5.12 -8.38
CA GLU A 215 -18.41 -5.37 -7.87
C GLU A 215 -18.61 -4.81 -6.45
N ARG A 216 -17.54 -4.80 -5.63
CA ARG A 216 -17.55 -4.17 -4.30
C ARG A 216 -17.32 -2.65 -4.35
N GLY A 217 -17.13 -2.08 -5.55
CA GLY A 217 -16.83 -0.66 -5.74
C GLY A 217 -15.41 -0.25 -5.32
N TRP A 218 -14.52 -1.19 -5.01
CA TRP A 218 -13.16 -0.87 -4.53
C TRP A 218 -12.22 -0.40 -5.64
N LEU A 219 -12.58 -0.63 -6.91
CA LEU A 219 -11.80 -0.19 -8.07
C LEU A 219 -12.54 0.88 -8.85
N VAL A 220 -11.77 1.73 -9.56
CA VAL A 220 -12.28 2.76 -10.47
C VAL A 220 -11.88 2.40 -11.89
N GLY A 221 -12.80 2.61 -12.86
CA GLY A 221 -12.56 2.36 -14.28
C GLY A 221 -12.87 0.93 -14.73
N ARG A 222 -12.84 0.72 -16.05
CA ARG A 222 -13.41 -0.44 -16.77
C ARG A 222 -13.18 -1.79 -16.11
N ALA A 223 -14.29 -2.54 -15.99
CA ALA A 223 -14.25 -3.98 -15.90
C ALA A 223 -13.60 -4.57 -17.17
#